data_79ed13f865f21bb131212332fd2cca93
#
_entry.id   79ed13f865f21bb131212332fd2cca93
#
_cell.length_a   1.000
_cell.length_b   1.000
_cell.length_c   1.000
_cell.angle_alpha   90.00
_cell.angle_beta   90.00
_cell.angle_gamma   90.00
#
_symmetry.space_group_name_H-M   'P 1'
#
loop_
_entity.id
_entity.type
_entity.pdbx_description
1 polymer ?
#
loop_
_entity_poly.entity_id
_entity_poly.type
_entity_poly.pdbx_seq_one_letter_code
_entity_poly.pdbx_strand_id
1 'polypeptide(L)'
;IDGGQKGRLFRGIKRLLGNSQAPRLMVFDRPFRLVALITPLLIRIQHSVQKLLNSQFTSPEHANHACIGHPVNFEGSQEGRNSSALALLSESYGYAEFTGQTFYPEPNAAALSYIHANPDARQSTLLAVDFGGGTLDLCILQRIDEKYEVVSTHGIGLGGDHIDQILFRELLFPLFGKGERWRRAGEDREIETMFPFEEYEDLLLNWAVS
;
A
#
# COMPACT_ATOMS: atom_id res chain seq x y z
N ILE A 1 -0.81 12.11 -13.31
CA ILE A 1 -0.05 12.65 -14.44
C ILE A 1 -0.62 11.95 -15.66
N ASP A 2 -1.65 12.55 -16.22
CA ASP A 2 -2.30 12.06 -17.42
C ASP A 2 -1.47 12.53 -18.62
N GLY A 3 -0.73 11.61 -19.22
CA GLY A 3 0.07 11.88 -20.43
C GLY A 3 -0.77 12.00 -21.70
N GLY A 4 -2.08 12.25 -21.61
CA GLY A 4 -3.00 12.32 -22.73
C GLY A 4 -3.28 10.97 -23.43
N GLN A 5 -2.75 9.87 -22.88
CA GLN A 5 -3.05 8.53 -23.38
C GLN A 5 -4.34 8.00 -22.73
N LYS A 6 -5.17 7.34 -23.53
CA LYS A 6 -6.35 6.62 -23.02
C LYS A 6 -5.85 5.48 -22.10
N GLY A 7 -5.97 5.65 -20.81
CA GLY A 7 -5.56 4.68 -19.81
C GLY A 7 -6.28 4.92 -18.49
N ARG A 8 -6.25 3.93 -17.60
CA ARG A 8 -6.75 4.06 -16.25
C ARG A 8 -5.59 3.90 -15.28
N LEU A 9 -5.40 4.89 -14.40
CA LEU A 9 -4.38 4.86 -13.39
C LEU A 9 -4.94 4.18 -12.13
N PHE A 10 -4.24 3.17 -11.64
CA PHE A 10 -4.51 2.55 -10.35
C PHE A 10 -3.42 2.97 -9.37
N ARG A 11 -3.83 3.54 -8.24
CA ARG A 11 -2.95 3.85 -7.12
C ARG A 11 -3.37 3.02 -5.91
N GLY A 12 -2.47 2.81 -4.97
CA GLY A 12 -2.80 2.17 -3.70
C GLY A 12 -3.30 0.72 -3.83
N ILE A 13 -2.87 -0.04 -4.85
CA ILE A 13 -3.27 -1.45 -5.05
C ILE A 13 -3.07 -2.28 -3.76
N LYS A 14 -2.04 -1.97 -2.98
CA LYS A 14 -1.76 -2.62 -1.69
C LYS A 14 -2.94 -2.54 -0.71
N ARG A 15 -3.68 -1.42 -0.70
CA ARG A 15 -4.88 -1.23 0.12
C ARG A 15 -6.01 -2.17 -0.26
N LEU A 16 -6.13 -2.46 -1.56
CA LEU A 16 -7.17 -3.34 -2.08
C LEU A 16 -6.95 -4.81 -1.71
N LEU A 17 -5.71 -5.20 -1.43
CA LEU A 17 -5.37 -6.57 -1.05
C LEU A 17 -6.07 -7.03 0.24
N GLY A 18 -6.18 -6.16 1.23
CA GLY A 18 -6.85 -6.45 2.51
C GLY A 18 -8.38 -6.47 2.44
N ASN A 19 -8.95 -5.93 1.36
CA ASN A 19 -10.39 -5.85 1.21
C ASN A 19 -10.96 -7.13 0.59
N SER A 20 -11.49 -8.03 1.41
CA SER A 20 -12.09 -9.29 0.96
C SER A 20 -13.34 -9.12 0.08
N GLN A 21 -13.94 -7.94 0.12
CA GLN A 21 -15.05 -7.54 -0.73
C GLN A 21 -14.58 -6.67 -1.90
N ALA A 22 -13.24 -6.57 -2.12
CA ALA A 22 -12.74 -5.79 -3.23
C ALA A 22 -13.48 -6.24 -4.49
N PRO A 23 -14.35 -5.40 -5.03
CA PRO A 23 -15.08 -5.74 -6.24
C PRO A 23 -14.04 -6.01 -7.31
N ARG A 24 -14.41 -6.81 -8.28
CA ARG A 24 -13.62 -6.89 -9.50
C ARG A 24 -13.42 -5.46 -9.99
N LEU A 25 -12.18 -5.01 -10.07
CA LEU A 25 -11.89 -3.65 -10.49
C LEU A 25 -12.34 -3.47 -11.93
N MET A 26 -13.18 -2.46 -12.16
CA MET A 26 -13.67 -2.17 -13.49
C MET A 26 -12.60 -1.42 -14.29
N VAL A 27 -12.14 -1.99 -15.39
CA VAL A 27 -11.22 -1.37 -16.34
C VAL A 27 -11.93 -1.29 -17.69
N PHE A 28 -12.30 -0.09 -18.11
CA PHE A 28 -13.08 0.13 -19.35
C PHE A 28 -14.30 -0.81 -19.42
N ASP A 29 -15.16 -0.77 -18.40
CA ASP A 29 -16.39 -1.56 -18.27
C ASP A 29 -16.20 -3.08 -18.22
N ARG A 30 -14.97 -3.55 -18.04
CA ARG A 30 -14.65 -4.98 -17.86
C ARG A 30 -14.15 -5.24 -16.43
N PRO A 31 -14.69 -6.28 -15.78
CA PRO A 31 -14.26 -6.65 -14.43
C PRO A 31 -12.94 -7.42 -14.45
N PHE A 32 -11.94 -6.93 -13.73
CA PHE A 32 -10.65 -7.59 -13.55
C PHE A 32 -10.46 -8.05 -12.10
N ARG A 33 -9.85 -9.22 -11.92
CA ARG A 33 -9.34 -9.63 -10.62
C ARG A 33 -8.10 -8.79 -10.28
N LEU A 34 -7.90 -8.50 -8.99
CA LEU A 34 -6.74 -7.75 -8.53
C LEU A 34 -5.40 -8.39 -8.96
N VAL A 35 -5.34 -9.73 -8.93
CA VAL A 35 -4.20 -10.52 -9.43
C VAL A 35 -3.86 -10.16 -10.88
N ALA A 36 -4.87 -10.01 -11.75
CA ALA A 36 -4.66 -9.67 -13.15
C ALA A 36 -4.09 -8.26 -13.38
N LEU A 37 -4.19 -7.38 -12.40
CA LEU A 37 -3.60 -6.02 -12.43
C LEU A 37 -2.19 -6.00 -11.85
N ILE A 38 -1.90 -6.85 -10.86
CA ILE A 38 -0.59 -6.92 -10.19
C ILE A 38 0.41 -7.72 -11.05
N THR A 39 -0.01 -8.86 -11.58
CA THR A 39 0.86 -9.78 -12.32
C THR A 39 1.66 -9.13 -13.46
N PRO A 40 1.08 -8.27 -14.34
CA PRO A 40 1.86 -7.64 -15.40
C PRO A 40 3.02 -6.78 -14.90
N LEU A 41 2.84 -6.11 -13.76
CA LEU A 41 3.92 -5.35 -13.12
C LEU A 41 5.03 -6.29 -12.67
N LEU A 42 4.68 -7.39 -12.01
CA LEU A 42 5.65 -8.38 -11.52
C LEU A 42 6.38 -9.08 -12.65
N ILE A 43 5.71 -9.42 -13.76
CA ILE A 43 6.34 -9.96 -14.97
C ILE A 43 7.38 -8.97 -15.52
N ARG A 44 7.04 -7.68 -15.57
CA ARG A 44 7.97 -6.65 -16.03
C ARG A 44 9.19 -6.53 -15.11
N ILE A 45 9.01 -6.66 -13.80
CA ILE A 45 10.10 -6.68 -12.82
C ILE A 45 10.97 -7.91 -13.06
N GLN A 46 10.37 -9.10 -13.14
CA GLN A 46 11.08 -10.35 -13.36
C GLN A 46 11.93 -10.31 -14.63
N HIS A 47 11.35 -9.86 -15.76
CA HIS A 47 12.08 -9.72 -17.01
C HIS A 47 13.24 -8.72 -16.90
N SER A 48 13.05 -7.62 -16.16
CA SER A 48 14.10 -6.62 -15.97
C SER A 48 15.26 -7.16 -15.14
N VAL A 49 14.95 -7.90 -14.07
CA VAL A 49 15.95 -8.59 -13.22
C VAL A 49 16.70 -9.65 -14.05
N GLN A 50 15.97 -10.49 -14.78
CA GLN A 50 16.58 -11.54 -15.61
C GLN A 50 17.51 -10.93 -16.68
N LYS A 51 17.09 -9.85 -17.31
CA LYS A 51 17.93 -9.13 -18.28
C LYS A 51 19.23 -8.62 -17.65
N LEU A 52 19.14 -8.08 -16.43
CA LEU A 52 20.30 -7.61 -15.68
C LEU A 52 21.25 -8.76 -15.35
N LEU A 53 20.72 -9.87 -14.81
CA LEU A 53 21.50 -11.07 -14.50
C LEU A 53 22.21 -11.60 -15.76
N ASN A 54 21.51 -11.70 -16.88
CA ASN A 54 22.07 -12.16 -18.17
C ASN A 54 23.20 -11.23 -18.69
N SER A 55 23.17 -9.95 -18.31
CA SER A 55 24.23 -9.00 -18.72
C SER A 55 25.47 -9.06 -17.81
N GLN A 56 25.33 -9.52 -16.58
CA GLN A 56 26.41 -9.53 -15.59
C GLN A 56 27.08 -10.90 -15.43
N PHE A 57 26.37 -11.99 -15.75
CA PHE A 57 26.84 -13.35 -15.51
C PHE A 57 26.82 -14.18 -16.80
N THR A 58 27.85 -15.02 -16.98
CA THR A 58 27.99 -15.88 -18.17
C THR A 58 26.97 -17.04 -18.18
N SER A 59 26.55 -17.50 -17.00
CA SER A 59 25.52 -18.54 -16.82
C SER A 59 24.60 -18.12 -15.68
N PRO A 60 23.72 -17.15 -15.91
CA PRO A 60 22.85 -16.65 -14.88
C PRO A 60 21.80 -17.70 -14.51
N GLU A 61 21.55 -17.85 -13.20
CA GLU A 61 20.39 -18.57 -12.74
C GLU A 61 19.11 -17.83 -13.10
N HIS A 62 18.02 -18.56 -13.22
CA HIS A 62 16.73 -17.95 -13.44
C HIS A 62 16.24 -17.23 -12.18
N ALA A 63 15.82 -15.98 -12.31
CA ALA A 63 15.28 -15.19 -11.21
C ALA A 63 13.88 -15.68 -10.85
N ASN A 64 13.79 -16.74 -10.08
CA ASN A 64 12.56 -17.42 -9.70
C ASN A 64 12.23 -17.36 -8.21
N HIS A 65 13.09 -16.71 -7.40
CA HIS A 65 12.86 -16.52 -5.97
C HIS A 65 12.61 -15.04 -5.66
N ALA A 66 11.60 -14.76 -4.84
CA ALA A 66 11.28 -13.42 -4.36
C ALA A 66 11.14 -13.37 -2.83
N CYS A 67 11.81 -12.38 -2.21
CA CYS A 67 11.54 -11.97 -0.85
C CYS A 67 10.50 -10.83 -0.90
N ILE A 68 9.36 -11.04 -0.30
CA ILE A 68 8.18 -10.18 -0.49
C ILE A 68 7.84 -9.49 0.83
N GLY A 69 7.94 -8.16 0.83
CA GLY A 69 7.51 -7.34 1.97
C GLY A 69 5.99 -7.18 1.97
N HIS A 70 5.40 -7.22 3.16
CA HIS A 70 3.98 -6.95 3.36
C HIS A 70 3.76 -6.19 4.68
N PRO A 71 2.66 -5.42 4.83
CA PRO A 71 2.35 -4.78 6.11
C PRO A 71 2.05 -5.84 7.17
N VAL A 72 2.17 -5.49 8.45
CA VAL A 72 1.76 -6.38 9.54
C VAL A 72 0.27 -6.71 9.41
N ASN A 73 -0.54 -5.68 9.14
CA ASN A 73 -1.96 -5.84 8.83
C ASN A 73 -2.29 -5.08 7.54
N PHE A 74 -2.92 -5.76 6.59
CA PHE A 74 -3.46 -5.07 5.42
C PHE A 74 -4.62 -4.18 5.81
N GLU A 75 -4.73 -3.01 5.17
CA GLU A 75 -5.81 -2.05 5.42
C GLU A 75 -7.18 -2.70 5.25
N GLY A 76 -8.10 -2.42 6.17
CA GLY A 76 -9.43 -3.04 6.19
C GLY A 76 -9.46 -4.50 6.66
N SER A 77 -8.33 -5.05 7.11
CA SER A 77 -8.25 -6.43 7.56
C SER A 77 -8.91 -6.61 8.93
N GLN A 78 -9.90 -7.49 8.99
CA GLN A 78 -10.32 -8.19 10.21
C GLN A 78 -9.48 -9.47 10.35
N GLU A 79 -9.46 -10.09 11.53
CA GLU A 79 -8.79 -11.38 11.73
C GLU A 79 -9.09 -12.36 10.58
N GLY A 80 -8.05 -12.95 10.00
CA GLY A 80 -8.14 -13.88 8.86
C GLY A 80 -8.01 -13.26 7.46
N ARG A 81 -8.07 -11.94 7.30
CA ARG A 81 -7.96 -11.29 5.98
C ARG A 81 -6.52 -11.16 5.47
N ASN A 82 -5.54 -11.12 6.37
CA ASN A 82 -4.14 -11.12 5.98
C ASN A 82 -3.79 -12.38 5.17
N SER A 83 -4.34 -13.54 5.52
CA SER A 83 -4.13 -14.78 4.76
C SER A 83 -4.66 -14.69 3.34
N SER A 84 -5.83 -14.07 3.13
CA SER A 84 -6.39 -13.87 1.79
C SER A 84 -5.56 -12.89 0.97
N ALA A 85 -5.07 -11.80 1.56
CA ALA A 85 -4.19 -10.84 0.90
C ALA A 85 -2.85 -11.47 0.49
N LEU A 86 -2.25 -12.25 1.38
CA LEU A 86 -1.02 -12.99 1.10
C LEU A 86 -1.23 -14.04 0.01
N ALA A 87 -2.39 -14.73 -0.02
CA ALA A 87 -2.73 -15.66 -1.08
C ALA A 87 -2.85 -14.98 -2.45
N LEU A 88 -3.47 -13.79 -2.53
CA LEU A 88 -3.55 -13.00 -3.76
C LEU A 88 -2.17 -12.53 -4.24
N LEU A 89 -1.30 -12.11 -3.32
CA LEU A 89 0.08 -11.78 -3.64
C LEU A 89 0.83 -13.02 -4.16
N SER A 90 0.75 -14.14 -3.44
CA SER A 90 1.40 -15.39 -3.83
C SER A 90 0.95 -15.85 -5.21
N GLU A 91 -0.34 -15.80 -5.51
CA GLU A 91 -0.89 -16.10 -6.83
C GLU A 91 -0.29 -15.16 -7.90
N SER A 92 -0.22 -13.86 -7.61
CA SER A 92 0.33 -12.87 -8.56
C SER A 92 1.81 -13.09 -8.86
N TYR A 93 2.61 -13.38 -7.84
CA TYR A 93 4.02 -13.71 -7.99
C TYR A 93 4.23 -15.03 -8.71
N GLY A 94 3.39 -16.04 -8.43
CA GLY A 94 3.41 -17.32 -9.13
C GLY A 94 3.19 -17.18 -10.64
N TYR A 95 2.21 -16.38 -11.06
CA TYR A 95 2.00 -16.08 -12.49
C TYR A 95 3.14 -15.27 -13.13
N ALA A 96 3.95 -14.59 -12.34
CA ALA A 96 5.16 -13.89 -12.79
C ALA A 96 6.41 -14.78 -12.69
N GLU A 97 6.26 -16.10 -12.59
CA GLU A 97 7.33 -17.11 -12.55
C GLU A 97 8.20 -17.09 -11.28
N PHE A 98 7.80 -16.38 -10.23
CA PHE A 98 8.44 -16.49 -8.93
C PHE A 98 7.90 -17.71 -8.17
N THR A 99 8.55 -18.88 -8.37
CA THR A 99 8.16 -20.16 -7.75
C THR A 99 8.62 -20.28 -6.30
N GLY A 100 9.75 -19.65 -5.95
CA GLY A 100 10.23 -19.50 -4.57
C GLY A 100 9.77 -18.17 -3.98
N GLN A 101 8.99 -18.22 -2.91
CA GLN A 101 8.42 -17.02 -2.29
C GLN A 101 8.62 -17.06 -0.79
N THR A 102 9.15 -15.98 -0.24
CA THR A 102 9.28 -15.79 1.21
C THR A 102 8.69 -14.45 1.59
N PHE A 103 7.75 -14.46 2.53
CA PHE A 103 7.03 -13.26 2.97
C PHE A 103 7.60 -12.74 4.27
N TYR A 104 7.80 -11.42 4.34
CA TYR A 104 8.33 -10.73 5.51
C TYR A 104 7.47 -9.51 5.85
N PRO A 105 7.09 -9.30 7.13
CA PRO A 105 6.54 -8.03 7.55
C PRO A 105 7.53 -6.88 7.28
N GLU A 106 7.05 -5.80 6.68
CA GLU A 106 7.88 -4.65 6.27
C GLU A 106 8.71 -4.06 7.42
N PRO A 107 8.17 -3.86 8.65
CA PRO A 107 8.98 -3.32 9.73
C PRO A 107 10.11 -4.26 10.17
N ASN A 108 9.95 -5.59 9.99
CA ASN A 108 11.03 -6.53 10.23
C ASN A 108 12.18 -6.35 9.23
N ALA A 109 11.83 -6.19 7.95
CA ALA A 109 12.81 -5.96 6.89
C ALA A 109 13.55 -4.63 7.09
N ALA A 110 12.85 -3.57 7.50
CA ALA A 110 13.44 -2.28 7.83
C ALA A 110 14.42 -2.38 8.99
N ALA A 111 14.04 -3.08 10.06
CA ALA A 111 14.90 -3.31 11.23
C ALA A 111 16.16 -4.11 10.87
N LEU A 112 16.02 -5.18 10.09
CA LEU A 112 17.16 -5.99 9.63
C LEU A 112 18.10 -5.17 8.72
N SER A 113 17.56 -4.33 7.86
CA SER A 113 18.35 -3.42 7.03
C SER A 113 19.16 -2.44 7.87
N TYR A 114 18.56 -1.87 8.92
CA TYR A 114 19.28 -1.01 9.87
C TYR A 114 20.41 -1.75 10.57
N ILE A 115 20.15 -2.95 11.10
CA ILE A 115 21.15 -3.78 11.79
C ILE A 115 22.32 -4.10 10.86
N HIS A 116 22.03 -4.47 9.61
CA HIS A 116 23.04 -4.76 8.61
C HIS A 116 23.90 -3.53 8.25
N ALA A 117 23.29 -2.36 8.15
CA ALA A 117 24.00 -1.11 7.87
C ALA A 117 24.80 -0.59 9.08
N ASN A 118 24.50 -1.04 10.30
CA ASN A 118 25.10 -0.58 11.54
C ASN A 118 25.62 -1.77 12.39
N PRO A 119 26.61 -2.53 11.93
CA PRO A 119 27.07 -3.76 12.59
C PRO A 119 27.64 -3.52 13.99
N ASP A 120 28.13 -2.32 14.28
CA ASP A 120 28.67 -1.92 15.59
C ASP A 120 27.57 -1.48 16.56
N ALA A 121 26.34 -1.31 16.09
CA ALA A 121 25.21 -0.95 16.93
C ALA A 121 24.78 -2.14 17.79
N ARG A 122 25.11 -2.10 19.07
CA ARG A 122 24.89 -3.21 20.04
C ARG A 122 23.63 -2.96 20.89
N GLN A 123 22.58 -2.43 20.32
CA GLN A 123 21.31 -2.26 21.06
C GLN A 123 20.75 -3.63 21.47
N SER A 124 20.33 -3.73 22.72
CA SER A 124 19.64 -4.94 23.21
C SER A 124 18.20 -5.04 22.69
N THR A 125 17.59 -3.90 22.41
CA THR A 125 16.20 -3.80 21.92
C THR A 125 16.13 -2.72 20.86
N LEU A 126 15.38 -2.99 19.78
CA LEU A 126 15.17 -2.08 18.67
C LEU A 126 13.67 -2.00 18.38
N LEU A 127 13.15 -0.78 18.30
CA LEU A 127 11.80 -0.50 17.81
C LEU A 127 11.92 0.01 16.37
N ALA A 128 11.37 -0.73 15.42
CA ALA A 128 11.16 -0.27 14.07
C ALA A 128 9.76 0.33 13.95
N VAL A 129 9.67 1.52 13.37
CA VAL A 129 8.44 2.24 13.09
C VAL A 129 8.39 2.50 11.60
N ASP A 130 7.46 1.88 10.90
CA ASP A 130 7.18 2.12 9.48
C ASP A 130 5.86 2.88 9.33
N PHE A 131 5.96 4.15 8.99
CA PHE A 131 4.81 5.04 8.76
C PHE A 131 4.65 5.26 7.25
N GLY A 132 3.82 4.43 6.64
CA GLY A 132 3.53 4.46 5.22
C GLY A 132 2.38 5.38 4.82
N GLY A 133 1.95 5.30 3.58
CA GLY A 133 0.77 6.04 3.08
C GLY A 133 -0.54 5.55 3.70
N GLY A 134 -0.72 4.25 3.87
CA GLY A 134 -1.94 3.63 4.37
C GLY A 134 -1.84 3.00 5.75
N THR A 135 -0.64 2.63 6.22
CA THR A 135 -0.43 1.88 7.47
C THR A 135 0.66 2.49 8.32
N LEU A 136 0.53 2.29 9.63
CA LEU A 136 1.60 2.42 10.60
C LEU A 136 1.89 1.03 11.15
N ASP A 137 3.08 0.53 10.87
CA ASP A 137 3.53 -0.79 11.28
C ASP A 137 4.68 -0.67 12.30
N LEU A 138 4.59 -1.41 13.38
CA LEU A 138 5.56 -1.41 14.47
C LEU A 138 6.13 -2.80 14.64
N CYS A 139 7.43 -2.88 14.95
CA CYS A 139 8.11 -4.13 15.26
C CYS A 139 9.12 -3.91 16.39
N ILE A 140 9.07 -4.76 17.40
CA ILE A 140 10.06 -4.80 18.45
C ILE A 140 10.95 -6.02 18.22
N LEU A 141 12.26 -5.78 18.11
CA LEU A 141 13.28 -6.81 18.04
C LEU A 141 14.13 -6.75 19.32
N GLN A 142 14.48 -7.91 19.80
CA GLN A 142 15.40 -8.06 20.93
C GLN A 142 16.61 -8.89 20.51
N ARG A 143 17.78 -8.49 20.98
CA ARG A 143 19.00 -9.24 20.76
C ARG A 143 19.10 -10.36 21.79
N ILE A 144 19.11 -11.59 21.33
CA ILE A 144 19.26 -12.81 22.09
C ILE A 144 20.40 -13.60 21.47
N ASP A 145 21.45 -13.91 22.27
CA ASP A 145 22.60 -14.71 21.84
C ASP A 145 23.18 -14.30 20.47
N GLU A 146 23.52 -13.01 20.33
CA GLU A 146 24.10 -12.42 19.12
C GLU A 146 23.14 -12.32 17.88
N LYS A 147 21.88 -12.75 18.03
CA LYS A 147 20.85 -12.66 16.98
C LYS A 147 19.71 -11.74 17.41
N TYR A 148 19.08 -11.12 16.44
CA TYR A 148 17.86 -10.37 16.69
C TYR A 148 16.63 -11.24 16.41
N GLU A 149 15.76 -11.30 17.42
CA GLU A 149 14.47 -11.99 17.32
C GLU A 149 13.33 -11.00 17.41
N VAL A 150 12.28 -11.24 16.63
CA VAL A 150 11.05 -10.43 16.68
C VAL A 150 10.27 -10.80 17.92
N VAL A 151 10.12 -9.85 18.84
CA VAL A 151 9.37 -10.03 20.08
C VAL A 151 7.89 -9.74 19.88
N SER A 152 7.59 -8.69 19.13
CA SER A 152 6.20 -8.27 18.89
C SER A 152 6.11 -7.44 17.62
N THR A 153 4.95 -7.55 16.95
CA THR A 153 4.58 -6.68 15.84
C THR A 153 3.18 -6.13 16.07
N HIS A 154 2.94 -4.91 15.63
CA HIS A 154 1.62 -4.29 15.67
C HIS A 154 1.44 -3.42 14.42
N GLY A 155 0.26 -3.47 13.81
CA GLY A 155 -0.06 -2.66 12.63
C GLY A 155 -1.46 -2.08 12.74
N ILE A 156 -1.59 -0.82 12.34
CA ILE A 156 -2.89 -0.14 12.25
C ILE A 156 -3.04 0.50 10.87
N GLY A 157 -4.28 0.56 10.38
CA GLY A 157 -4.64 1.19 9.11
C GLY A 157 -4.68 2.73 9.23
N LEU A 158 -3.57 3.33 9.65
CA LEU A 158 -3.40 4.77 9.77
C LEU A 158 -2.10 5.17 9.08
N GLY A 159 -2.17 6.02 8.09
CA GLY A 159 -0.99 6.47 7.34
C GLY A 159 -1.12 7.89 6.82
N GLY A 160 -0.18 8.31 5.99
CA GLY A 160 -0.08 9.65 5.43
C GLY A 160 -1.34 10.10 4.70
N ASP A 161 -2.01 9.19 4.00
CA ASP A 161 -3.23 9.51 3.26
C ASP A 161 -4.40 9.92 4.19
N HIS A 162 -4.43 9.39 5.43
CA HIS A 162 -5.40 9.83 6.44
C HIS A 162 -5.08 11.24 6.95
N ILE A 163 -3.78 11.58 7.05
CA ILE A 163 -3.37 12.95 7.40
C ILE A 163 -3.80 13.90 6.29
N ASP A 164 -3.56 13.56 5.03
CA ASP A 164 -3.99 14.37 3.90
C ASP A 164 -5.51 14.58 3.91
N GLN A 165 -6.28 13.53 4.17
CA GLN A 165 -7.74 13.61 4.29
C GLN A 165 -8.17 14.58 5.39
N ILE A 166 -7.55 14.52 6.58
CA ILE A 166 -7.84 15.43 7.68
C ILE A 166 -7.50 16.86 7.30
N LEU A 167 -6.36 17.10 6.66
CA LEU A 167 -5.95 18.43 6.19
C LEU A 167 -6.96 18.99 5.19
N PHE A 168 -7.42 18.20 4.23
CA PHE A 168 -8.46 18.62 3.30
C PHE A 168 -9.76 18.95 4.02
N ARG A 169 -10.24 18.07 4.89
CA ARG A 169 -11.51 18.25 5.59
C ARG A 169 -11.50 19.43 6.55
N GLU A 170 -10.44 19.58 7.32
CA GLU A 170 -10.39 20.58 8.40
C GLU A 170 -9.85 21.96 7.95
N LEU A 171 -8.98 21.98 6.92
CA LEU A 171 -8.34 23.23 6.50
C LEU A 171 -8.81 23.73 5.15
N LEU A 172 -9.00 22.85 4.16
CA LEU A 172 -9.31 23.28 2.81
C LEU A 172 -10.81 23.35 2.53
N PHE A 173 -11.59 22.36 2.96
CA PHE A 173 -13.02 22.36 2.70
C PHE A 173 -13.78 23.54 3.30
N PRO A 174 -13.44 24.06 4.50
CA PRO A 174 -14.02 25.30 4.99
C PRO A 174 -13.79 26.49 4.05
N LEU A 175 -12.62 26.56 3.38
CA LEU A 175 -12.33 27.63 2.41
C LEU A 175 -13.22 27.54 1.15
N PHE A 176 -13.75 26.37 0.86
CA PHE A 176 -14.73 26.16 -0.22
C PHE A 176 -16.19 26.28 0.26
N GLY A 177 -16.39 26.72 1.52
CA GLY A 177 -17.71 26.95 2.10
C GLY A 177 -18.38 25.70 2.70
N LYS A 178 -17.60 24.66 3.07
CA LYS A 178 -18.17 23.49 3.80
C LYS A 178 -18.76 23.96 5.12
N GLY A 179 -20.06 23.71 5.29
CA GLY A 179 -20.82 24.12 6.49
C GLY A 179 -21.33 25.56 6.48
N GLU A 180 -21.01 26.34 5.45
CA GLU A 180 -21.57 27.69 5.29
C GLU A 180 -22.95 27.64 4.68
N ARG A 181 -23.84 28.48 5.21
CA ARG A 181 -25.19 28.70 4.69
C ARG A 181 -25.35 30.18 4.31
N TRP A 182 -25.90 30.39 3.18
CA TRP A 182 -26.15 31.75 2.68
C TRP A 182 -27.57 31.88 2.12
N ARG A 183 -28.10 33.07 2.12
CA ARG A 183 -29.43 33.42 1.56
C ARG A 183 -29.26 34.35 0.39
N ARG A 184 -30.00 34.13 -0.67
CA ARG A 184 -30.14 35.13 -1.71
C ARG A 184 -31.01 36.29 -1.18
N ALA A 185 -30.67 37.51 -1.60
CA ALA A 185 -31.47 38.69 -1.26
C ALA A 185 -32.90 38.48 -1.75
N GLY A 186 -33.87 38.56 -0.82
CA GLY A 186 -35.29 38.35 -1.10
C GLY A 186 -35.80 36.92 -1.05
N GLU A 187 -34.99 35.94 -0.67
CA GLU A 187 -35.40 34.55 -0.46
C GLU A 187 -35.27 34.15 1.01
N ASP A 188 -36.26 33.44 1.55
CA ASP A 188 -36.18 32.90 2.92
C ASP A 188 -35.42 31.56 3.01
N ARG A 189 -35.10 30.96 1.85
CA ARG A 189 -34.44 29.67 1.80
C ARG A 189 -32.93 29.83 2.00
N GLU A 190 -32.40 29.07 2.95
CA GLU A 190 -30.96 28.91 3.10
C GLU A 190 -30.44 27.92 2.06
N ILE A 191 -29.30 28.23 1.47
CA ILE A 191 -28.61 27.45 0.45
C ILE A 191 -27.26 27.06 1.03
N GLU A 192 -26.93 25.79 0.96
CA GLU A 192 -25.58 25.29 1.21
C GLU A 192 -24.77 25.29 -0.09
N THR A 193 -23.44 25.27 0.04
CA THR A 193 -22.58 25.17 -1.13
C THR A 193 -22.88 23.87 -1.90
N MET A 194 -22.88 23.93 -3.22
CA MET A 194 -23.07 22.77 -4.10
C MET A 194 -21.77 22.00 -4.37
N PHE A 195 -20.65 22.37 -3.71
CA PHE A 195 -19.39 21.68 -3.88
C PHE A 195 -19.50 20.25 -3.34
N PRO A 196 -19.14 19.22 -4.13
CA PRO A 196 -19.34 17.82 -3.75
C PRO A 196 -18.22 17.32 -2.81
N PHE A 197 -18.19 17.81 -1.58
CA PHE A 197 -17.14 17.52 -0.59
C PHE A 197 -16.93 16.03 -0.36
N GLU A 198 -18.02 15.25 -0.28
CA GLU A 198 -17.97 13.81 -0.03
C GLU A 198 -17.27 13.08 -1.17
N GLU A 199 -17.54 13.46 -2.42
CA GLU A 199 -16.87 12.86 -3.59
C GLU A 199 -15.36 13.14 -3.57
N TYR A 200 -14.95 14.35 -3.21
CA TYR A 200 -13.52 14.68 -3.09
C TYR A 200 -12.85 14.01 -1.89
N GLU A 201 -13.55 13.86 -0.77
CA GLU A 201 -13.08 13.13 0.39
C GLU A 201 -12.87 11.65 0.05
N ASP A 202 -13.82 11.04 -0.65
CA ASP A 202 -13.72 9.66 -1.15
C ASP A 202 -12.58 9.50 -2.16
N LEU A 203 -12.39 10.46 -3.07
CA LEU A 203 -11.29 10.44 -4.03
C LEU A 203 -9.92 10.50 -3.35
N LEU A 204 -9.77 11.22 -2.26
CA LEU A 204 -8.53 11.28 -1.49
C LEU A 204 -8.19 9.93 -0.86
N LEU A 205 -9.19 9.18 -0.41
CA LEU A 205 -9.02 7.84 0.15
C LEU A 205 -8.94 6.75 -0.93
N ASN A 206 -9.67 6.92 -2.02
CA ASN A 206 -9.86 5.92 -3.07
C ASN A 206 -9.07 6.25 -4.35
N TRP A 207 -7.81 6.60 -4.23
CA TRP A 207 -6.90 6.87 -5.38
C TRP A 207 -6.83 5.71 -6.39
N ALA A 208 -7.48 4.60 -6.10
CA ALA A 208 -7.54 3.43 -6.97
C ALA A 208 -8.60 3.52 -8.07
N VAL A 209 -9.46 4.55 -8.06
CA VAL A 209 -10.63 4.59 -8.95
C VAL A 209 -10.88 6.01 -9.47
N SER A 210 -10.17 6.42 -10.48
CA SER A 210 -10.58 7.56 -11.32
C SER A 210 -10.42 7.20 -12.79
#